data_24cb8be1be0c623c58f309cda6f8f799
#
_entry.id   24cb8be1be0c623c58f309cda6f8f799
#
_cell.length_a   1.000
_cell.length_b   1.000
_cell.length_c   1.000
_cell.angle_alpha   90.00
_cell.angle_beta   90.00
_cell.angle_gamma   90.00
#
_symmetry.space_group_name_H-M   'P 1'
#
loop_
_entity.id
_entity.type
_entity.pdbx_description
1 polymer ?
#
loop_
_entity_poly.entity_id
_entity_poly.type
_entity_poly.pdbx_seq_one_letter_code
_entity_poly.pdbx_strand_id
1 'polypeptide(L)'
;KNVNEKVKRDKLNGVYPCVEDGTKEFTSFLFPPNLITGILPMGKMAGSHVTPTDHLYILRNPPIGEDTEYVVAPADGQIVKIQRFPRDHIARWNSSIEIPDYRVVIMHSCTFFTIFIHLGEFAPAIAEQIGDMPLNSMWFSTKSKPIELKAGDPIAKYGGTSFDWSVHDADIILPGFVVKEHYDGEPWKIH
;
A
#
# COMPACT_ATOMS: atom_id res chain seq x y z
N LYS A 1 -16.04 -24.60 -4.69
CA LYS A 1 -15.22 -23.40 -4.49
C LYS A 1 -16.09 -22.19 -4.84
N ASN A 2 -16.47 -21.25 -4.16
CA ASN A 2 -15.96 -20.61 -3.02
C ASN A 2 -16.77 -19.36 -2.73
N VAL A 3 -18.01 -19.52 -2.33
CA VAL A 3 -18.81 -18.39 -1.82
C VAL A 3 -18.07 -17.79 -0.60
N ASN A 4 -17.47 -18.65 0.23
CA ASN A 4 -16.76 -18.20 1.43
C ASN A 4 -15.47 -17.42 1.12
N GLU A 5 -14.69 -17.81 0.11
CA GLU A 5 -13.48 -17.08 -0.29
C GLU A 5 -13.81 -15.75 -0.95
N LYS A 6 -14.86 -15.73 -1.78
CA LYS A 6 -15.33 -14.47 -2.37
C LYS A 6 -15.81 -13.49 -1.30
N VAL A 7 -16.63 -13.97 -0.34
CA VAL A 7 -17.12 -13.13 0.77
C VAL A 7 -15.98 -12.65 1.65
N LYS A 8 -14.97 -13.48 1.89
CA LYS A 8 -13.77 -13.11 2.66
C LYS A 8 -12.98 -12.02 1.96
N ARG A 9 -12.71 -12.18 0.68
CA ARG A 9 -12.02 -11.18 -0.16
C ARG A 9 -12.82 -9.87 -0.24
N ASP A 10 -14.12 -9.96 -0.49
CA ASP A 10 -14.99 -8.79 -0.64
C ASP A 10 -15.07 -7.98 0.67
N LYS A 11 -14.99 -8.66 1.82
CA LYS A 11 -14.92 -8.00 3.13
C LYS A 11 -13.56 -7.35 3.39
N LEU A 12 -12.48 -7.94 2.89
CA LEU A 12 -11.13 -7.43 3.10
C LEU A 12 -10.82 -6.21 2.26
N ASN A 13 -11.22 -6.21 0.98
CA ASN A 13 -10.81 -5.17 0.02
C ASN A 13 -11.93 -4.65 -0.87
N GLY A 14 -13.13 -5.18 -0.77
CA GLY A 14 -14.17 -4.95 -1.76
C GLY A 14 -14.02 -5.91 -2.96
N VAL A 15 -14.84 -5.69 -3.99
CA VAL A 15 -14.86 -6.54 -5.18
C VAL A 15 -13.79 -6.06 -6.16
N TYR A 16 -12.59 -6.58 -6.05
CA TYR A 16 -11.50 -6.29 -6.99
C TYR A 16 -11.19 -7.48 -7.89
N PRO A 17 -10.67 -7.23 -9.09
CA PRO A 17 -10.05 -8.28 -9.88
C PRO A 17 -8.95 -8.94 -9.04
N CYS A 18 -8.88 -10.26 -9.04
CA CYS A 18 -7.78 -10.96 -8.39
C CYS A 18 -6.86 -11.59 -9.42
N VAL A 19 -5.62 -11.81 -9.01
CA VAL A 19 -4.61 -12.51 -9.80
C VAL A 19 -4.67 -13.98 -9.41
N GLU A 20 -5.33 -14.83 -10.23
CA GLU A 20 -5.61 -16.24 -9.89
C GLU A 20 -4.33 -17.06 -9.71
N ASP A 21 -3.35 -16.88 -10.61
CA ASP A 21 -2.05 -17.56 -10.58
C ASP A 21 -0.95 -16.64 -9.99
N GLY A 22 -1.33 -15.80 -9.03
CA GLY A 22 -0.44 -14.83 -8.43
C GLY A 22 0.50 -15.42 -7.38
N THR A 23 1.40 -14.57 -6.88
CA THR A 23 2.43 -14.94 -5.91
C THR A 23 2.07 -14.50 -4.50
N LYS A 24 2.65 -15.19 -3.50
CA LYS A 24 2.72 -14.75 -2.10
C LYS A 24 4.16 -14.49 -1.65
N GLU A 25 5.07 -14.34 -2.59
CA GLU A 25 6.49 -14.13 -2.33
C GLU A 25 6.94 -12.78 -2.87
N PHE A 26 7.70 -12.05 -2.07
CA PHE A 26 8.36 -10.83 -2.49
C PHE A 26 9.72 -11.16 -3.09
N THR A 27 9.97 -10.62 -4.27
CA THR A 27 11.22 -10.85 -5.02
C THR A 27 12.00 -9.56 -5.27
N SER A 28 11.46 -8.42 -4.85
CA SER A 28 12.13 -7.12 -4.89
C SER A 28 12.02 -6.39 -3.55
N PHE A 29 13.05 -5.62 -3.22
CA PHE A 29 12.96 -4.64 -2.13
C PHE A 29 12.14 -3.44 -2.58
N LEU A 30 11.46 -2.77 -1.67
CA LEU A 30 10.65 -1.59 -1.95
C LEU A 30 11.46 -0.40 -2.46
N PHE A 31 12.72 -0.32 -2.09
CA PHE A 31 13.76 0.63 -2.53
C PHE A 31 15.12 0.14 -2.04
N PRO A 32 16.25 0.73 -2.49
CA PRO A 32 17.59 0.28 -2.09
C PRO A 32 17.75 0.18 -0.57
N PRO A 33 18.15 -0.98 -0.02
CA PRO A 33 18.21 -1.22 1.43
C PRO A 33 19.13 -0.25 2.18
N ASN A 34 20.18 0.26 1.53
CA ASN A 34 21.11 1.23 2.11
C ASN A 34 20.45 2.59 2.41
N LEU A 35 19.27 2.86 1.89
CA LEU A 35 18.49 4.06 2.21
C LEU A 35 17.60 3.89 3.44
N ILE A 36 17.38 2.67 3.91
CA ILE A 36 16.58 2.40 5.10
C ILE A 36 17.38 2.76 6.34
N THR A 37 16.85 3.66 7.15
CA THR A 37 17.47 4.09 8.43
C THR A 37 16.82 3.44 9.64
N GLY A 38 15.67 2.83 9.48
CA GLY A 38 14.98 2.10 10.54
C GLY A 38 13.62 1.57 10.12
N ILE A 39 13.09 0.68 10.94
CA ILE A 39 11.74 0.14 10.80
C ILE A 39 11.05 0.25 12.15
N LEU A 40 9.87 0.86 12.17
CA LEU A 40 8.98 0.80 13.32
C LEU A 40 8.01 -0.37 13.10
N PRO A 41 8.11 -1.43 13.90
CA PRO A 41 7.30 -2.63 13.69
C PRO A 41 5.83 -2.39 14.03
N MET A 42 4.96 -3.24 13.50
CA MET A 42 3.56 -3.33 13.92
C MET A 42 3.47 -3.49 15.45
N GLY A 43 2.45 -2.90 16.04
CA GLY A 43 2.22 -2.99 17.48
C GLY A 43 3.06 -2.03 18.31
N LYS A 44 4.00 -1.28 17.75
CA LYS A 44 4.70 -0.25 18.49
C LYS A 44 3.79 0.95 18.72
N MET A 45 3.62 1.34 19.98
CA MET A 45 2.91 2.57 20.33
C MET A 45 3.80 3.77 20.02
N ALA A 46 3.36 4.63 19.10
CA ALA A 46 4.06 5.85 18.73
C ALA A 46 3.06 6.95 18.32
N GLY A 47 3.21 8.13 18.87
CA GLY A 47 2.32 9.26 18.58
C GLY A 47 0.87 8.97 18.97
N SER A 48 -0.06 9.17 18.03
CA SER A 48 -1.49 8.91 18.21
C SER A 48 -1.90 7.46 17.89
N HIS A 49 -0.97 6.62 17.47
CA HIS A 49 -1.25 5.23 17.12
C HIS A 49 -1.29 4.36 18.37
N VAL A 50 -2.38 3.64 18.52
CA VAL A 50 -2.59 2.62 19.56
C VAL A 50 -2.54 1.26 18.89
N THR A 51 -1.89 0.32 19.50
CA THR A 51 -1.88 -1.07 19.02
C THR A 51 -3.26 -1.73 19.10
N PRO A 52 -3.57 -2.64 18.16
CA PRO A 52 -2.73 -3.06 17.05
C PRO A 52 -2.83 -2.11 15.86
N THR A 53 -1.68 -1.72 15.30
CA THR A 53 -1.64 -1.12 13.98
C THR A 53 -1.51 -2.22 12.93
N ASP A 54 -2.12 -2.02 11.78
CA ASP A 54 -2.12 -2.96 10.67
C ASP A 54 -0.97 -2.73 9.68
N HIS A 55 -0.03 -1.84 10.01
CA HIS A 55 1.11 -1.48 9.17
C HIS A 55 2.36 -1.24 10.00
N LEU A 56 3.49 -1.30 9.34
CA LEU A 56 4.78 -0.87 9.84
C LEU A 56 5.20 0.43 9.16
N TYR A 57 6.12 1.16 9.78
CA TYR A 57 6.74 2.35 9.18
C TYR A 57 8.15 2.01 8.73
N ILE A 58 8.45 2.34 7.49
CA ILE A 58 9.82 2.30 6.98
C ILE A 58 10.36 3.72 6.99
N LEU A 59 11.45 3.90 7.73
CA LEU A 59 12.17 5.15 7.82
C LEU A 59 13.34 5.10 6.84
N ARG A 60 13.50 6.14 6.05
CA ARG A 60 14.64 6.27 5.14
C ARG A 60 15.25 7.65 5.25
N ASN A 61 16.45 7.77 4.76
CA ASN A 61 17.07 9.07 4.57
C ASN A 61 16.12 9.94 3.73
N PRO A 62 15.91 11.19 4.13
CA PRO A 62 15.10 12.09 3.33
C PRO A 62 15.72 12.19 1.94
N PRO A 63 14.89 12.28 0.90
CA PRO A 63 15.37 12.55 -0.44
C PRO A 63 16.10 13.88 -0.47
N ILE A 64 17.16 13.97 -1.26
CA ILE A 64 17.90 15.21 -1.49
C ILE A 64 17.35 15.80 -2.79
N GLY A 65 16.65 16.92 -2.70
CA GLY A 65 16.13 17.62 -3.88
C GLY A 65 14.98 16.90 -4.58
N GLU A 66 14.85 17.10 -5.89
CA GLU A 66 13.80 16.52 -6.73
C GLU A 66 14.03 15.05 -7.11
N ASP A 67 15.24 14.54 -6.93
CA ASP A 67 15.65 13.17 -7.23
C ASP A 67 15.22 12.20 -6.12
N THR A 68 13.92 12.06 -5.97
CA THR A 68 13.37 11.04 -5.08
C THR A 68 13.25 9.72 -5.83
N GLU A 69 13.90 8.69 -5.29
CA GLU A 69 13.72 7.34 -5.82
C GLU A 69 12.28 6.86 -5.67
N TYR A 70 11.84 6.10 -6.64
CA TYR A 70 10.54 5.44 -6.57
C TYR A 70 10.53 4.32 -5.54
N VAL A 71 9.41 4.21 -4.85
CA VAL A 71 9.00 2.95 -4.22
C VAL A 71 8.62 2.01 -5.36
N VAL A 72 9.12 0.79 -5.31
CA VAL A 72 8.88 -0.21 -6.37
C VAL A 72 7.99 -1.35 -5.88
N ALA A 73 7.39 -2.06 -6.82
CA ALA A 73 6.57 -3.22 -6.52
C ALA A 73 7.41 -4.36 -5.92
N PRO A 74 7.02 -4.90 -4.74
CA PRO A 74 7.78 -5.98 -4.10
C PRO A 74 7.63 -7.33 -4.80
N ALA A 75 6.57 -7.50 -5.57
CA ALA A 75 6.24 -8.70 -6.34
C ALA A 75 5.38 -8.33 -7.54
N ASP A 76 5.22 -9.27 -8.45
CA ASP A 76 4.21 -9.19 -9.51
C ASP A 76 2.82 -8.98 -8.91
N GLY A 77 1.97 -8.22 -9.59
CA GLY A 77 0.61 -7.96 -9.10
C GLY A 77 -0.13 -6.91 -9.94
N GLN A 78 -1.25 -6.45 -9.39
CA GLN A 78 -2.09 -5.43 -10.02
C GLN A 78 -2.47 -4.35 -9.02
N ILE A 79 -2.33 -3.08 -9.38
CA ILE A 79 -2.94 -2.00 -8.62
C ILE A 79 -4.45 -2.12 -8.77
N VAL A 80 -5.17 -2.28 -7.65
CA VAL A 80 -6.63 -2.44 -7.65
C VAL A 80 -7.36 -1.22 -7.12
N LYS A 81 -6.69 -0.43 -6.29
CA LYS A 81 -7.27 0.79 -5.73
C LYS A 81 -6.20 1.82 -5.46
N ILE A 82 -6.52 3.06 -5.78
CA ILE A 82 -5.76 4.24 -5.38
C ILE A 82 -6.73 5.20 -4.70
N GLN A 83 -6.32 5.74 -3.56
CA GLN A 83 -7.03 6.80 -2.87
C GLN A 83 -6.14 8.04 -2.82
N ARG A 84 -6.64 9.17 -3.29
CA ARG A 84 -6.05 10.49 -3.03
C ARG A 84 -6.57 11.00 -1.70
N PHE A 85 -5.67 11.36 -0.78
CA PHE A 85 -6.07 11.93 0.50
C PHE A 85 -6.64 13.36 0.34
N PRO A 86 -7.40 13.86 1.35
CA PRO A 86 -8.02 15.18 1.29
C PRO A 86 -7.02 16.33 1.44
N ARG A 87 -5.76 16.05 1.72
CA ARG A 87 -4.66 17.00 1.88
C ARG A 87 -3.39 16.43 1.29
N ASP A 88 -2.59 17.32 0.74
CA ASP A 88 -1.22 17.02 0.35
C ASP A 88 -0.28 17.07 1.56
N HIS A 89 0.82 16.38 1.49
CA HIS A 89 1.88 16.47 2.47
C HIS A 89 2.83 17.62 2.15
N ILE A 90 3.38 18.21 3.20
CA ILE A 90 4.49 19.15 3.06
C ILE A 90 5.79 18.34 2.93
N ALA A 91 6.56 18.65 1.89
CA ALA A 91 7.84 17.99 1.68
C ALA A 91 8.77 18.17 2.87
N ARG A 92 9.33 17.06 3.37
CA ARG A 92 10.22 17.09 4.53
C ARG A 92 11.51 17.88 4.30
N TRP A 93 11.97 17.93 3.05
CA TRP A 93 13.19 18.65 2.65
C TRP A 93 12.95 20.11 2.28
N ASN A 94 11.73 20.51 2.03
CA ASN A 94 11.37 21.88 1.73
C ASN A 94 9.91 22.15 2.10
N SER A 95 9.70 22.92 3.16
CA SER A 95 8.36 23.23 3.69
C SER A 95 7.49 24.09 2.76
N SER A 96 8.01 24.57 1.65
CA SER A 96 7.27 25.30 0.63
C SER A 96 6.72 24.41 -0.49
N ILE A 97 7.05 23.12 -0.49
CA ILE A 97 6.62 22.16 -1.50
C ILE A 97 5.54 21.25 -0.91
N GLU A 98 4.38 21.26 -1.54
CA GLU A 98 3.33 20.29 -1.27
C GLU A 98 3.50 19.08 -2.19
N ILE A 99 3.38 17.88 -1.63
CA ILE A 99 3.50 16.60 -2.34
C ILE A 99 2.16 15.89 -2.30
N PRO A 100 1.69 15.34 -3.41
CA PRO A 100 0.53 14.46 -3.41
C PRO A 100 0.63 13.36 -2.36
N ASP A 101 -0.50 13.01 -1.77
CA ASP A 101 -0.58 11.94 -0.78
C ASP A 101 -1.56 10.86 -1.22
N TYR A 102 -1.03 9.67 -1.43
CA TYR A 102 -1.81 8.55 -1.94
C TYR A 102 -1.69 7.30 -1.05
N ARG A 103 -2.81 6.57 -1.00
CA ARG A 103 -2.85 5.18 -0.56
C ARG A 103 -3.05 4.30 -1.78
N VAL A 104 -2.25 3.25 -1.89
CA VAL A 104 -2.29 2.30 -3.01
C VAL A 104 -2.48 0.88 -2.47
N VAL A 105 -3.39 0.12 -3.09
CA VAL A 105 -3.59 -1.30 -2.81
C VAL A 105 -3.17 -2.10 -4.02
N ILE A 106 -2.28 -3.07 -3.81
CA ILE A 106 -1.79 -3.97 -4.85
C ILE A 106 -2.18 -5.41 -4.47
N MET A 107 -2.90 -6.07 -5.36
CA MET A 107 -3.20 -7.50 -5.24
C MET A 107 -2.09 -8.29 -5.93
N HIS A 108 -1.45 -9.18 -5.20
CA HIS A 108 -0.44 -10.10 -5.71
C HIS A 108 -1.01 -11.48 -6.02
N SER A 109 -2.09 -11.86 -5.30
CA SER A 109 -2.94 -13.02 -5.60
C SER A 109 -4.37 -12.74 -5.14
N CYS A 110 -5.27 -13.70 -5.23
CA CYS A 110 -6.65 -13.52 -4.77
C CYS A 110 -6.80 -13.33 -3.26
N THR A 111 -5.79 -13.68 -2.48
CA THR A 111 -5.80 -13.60 -1.01
C THR A 111 -4.62 -12.84 -0.43
N PHE A 112 -3.64 -12.46 -1.26
CA PHE A 112 -2.43 -11.80 -0.80
C PHE A 112 -2.29 -10.41 -1.44
N PHE A 113 -2.18 -9.38 -0.59
CA PHE A 113 -2.11 -8.00 -1.04
C PHE A 113 -1.27 -7.13 -0.13
N THR A 114 -0.83 -6.02 -0.68
CA THR A 114 -0.09 -4.99 0.05
C THR A 114 -0.81 -3.65 -0.02
N ILE A 115 -0.65 -2.86 1.03
CA ILE A 115 -1.14 -1.49 1.09
C ILE A 115 0.05 -0.58 1.37
N PHE A 116 0.13 0.48 0.60
CA PHE A 116 1.10 1.56 0.73
C PHE A 116 0.36 2.84 1.06
N ILE A 117 0.82 3.59 2.06
CA ILE A 117 0.26 4.89 2.43
C ILE A 117 1.38 5.92 2.44
N HIS A 118 1.04 7.15 2.12
CA HIS A 118 1.97 8.27 2.00
C HIS A 118 2.92 8.17 0.80
N LEU A 119 2.41 7.65 -0.31
CA LEU A 119 3.08 7.74 -1.59
C LEU A 119 2.87 9.13 -2.21
N GLY A 120 3.90 9.63 -2.87
CA GLY A 120 3.87 10.88 -3.60
C GLY A 120 3.48 10.71 -5.07
N GLU A 121 4.14 11.46 -5.97
CA GLU A 121 3.88 11.39 -7.41
C GLU A 121 4.08 9.99 -7.97
N PHE A 122 3.12 9.54 -8.76
CA PHE A 122 3.19 8.26 -9.45
C PHE A 122 4.28 8.24 -10.53
N ALA A 123 4.82 7.05 -10.77
CA ALA A 123 5.63 6.79 -11.95
C ALA A 123 4.83 7.10 -13.23
N PRO A 124 5.47 7.61 -14.30
CA PRO A 124 4.77 8.07 -15.50
C PRO A 124 3.80 7.05 -16.08
N ALA A 125 4.18 5.78 -16.13
CA ALA A 125 3.35 4.70 -16.68
C ALA A 125 2.05 4.47 -15.88
N ILE A 126 2.05 4.75 -14.58
CA ILE A 126 0.84 4.67 -13.73
C ILE A 126 0.06 5.97 -13.86
N ALA A 127 0.73 7.12 -13.77
CA ALA A 127 0.10 8.43 -13.87
C ALA A 127 -0.72 8.59 -15.16
N GLU A 128 -0.19 8.12 -16.30
CA GLU A 128 -0.89 8.13 -17.59
C GLU A 128 -2.20 7.33 -17.57
N GLN A 129 -2.23 6.22 -16.84
CA GLN A 129 -3.40 5.35 -16.77
C GLN A 129 -4.49 5.84 -15.84
N ILE A 130 -4.11 6.49 -14.73
CA ILE A 130 -5.07 6.99 -13.73
C ILE A 130 -5.58 8.39 -14.06
N GLY A 131 -4.81 9.18 -14.81
CA GLY A 131 -5.11 10.59 -15.08
C GLY A 131 -5.06 11.46 -13.83
N ASP A 132 -5.65 12.64 -13.90
CA ASP A 132 -5.75 13.54 -12.76
C ASP A 132 -6.68 12.98 -11.69
N MET A 133 -6.19 12.94 -10.47
CA MET A 133 -6.97 12.57 -9.29
C MET A 133 -7.20 13.78 -8.39
N PRO A 134 -8.44 14.31 -8.32
CA PRO A 134 -8.77 15.37 -7.37
C PRO A 134 -8.56 14.93 -5.91
N LEU A 135 -8.35 15.89 -5.01
CA LEU A 135 -8.30 15.62 -3.57
C LEU A 135 -9.54 14.83 -3.12
N ASN A 136 -9.34 13.92 -2.21
CA ASN A 136 -10.38 13.04 -1.66
C ASN A 136 -11.10 12.17 -2.70
N SER A 137 -10.40 11.79 -3.76
CA SER A 137 -10.93 10.91 -4.81
C SER A 137 -10.41 9.47 -4.69
N MET A 138 -11.07 8.58 -5.43
CA MET A 138 -10.67 7.17 -5.53
C MET A 138 -10.65 6.73 -6.98
N TRP A 139 -9.63 5.94 -7.31
CA TRP A 139 -9.53 5.22 -8.56
C TRP A 139 -9.59 3.71 -8.29
N PHE A 140 -10.25 2.97 -9.16
CA PHE A 140 -10.37 1.53 -9.07
C PHE A 140 -10.02 0.88 -10.39
N SER A 141 -9.27 -0.20 -10.32
CA SER A 141 -9.01 -1.04 -11.46
C SER A 141 -10.29 -1.73 -11.95
N THR A 142 -10.37 -1.88 -13.25
CA THR A 142 -11.41 -2.66 -13.90
C THR A 142 -10.77 -3.82 -14.67
N LYS A 143 -11.55 -4.86 -14.99
CA LYS A 143 -11.06 -5.99 -15.81
C LYS A 143 -10.53 -5.56 -17.19
N SER A 144 -11.01 -4.44 -17.71
CA SER A 144 -10.60 -3.91 -19.01
C SER A 144 -9.42 -2.94 -18.95
N LYS A 145 -9.04 -2.50 -17.75
CA LYS A 145 -7.92 -1.57 -17.52
C LYS A 145 -7.17 -1.96 -16.23
N PRO A 146 -6.55 -3.15 -16.18
CA PRO A 146 -5.68 -3.48 -15.06
C PRO A 146 -4.40 -2.64 -15.16
N ILE A 147 -3.89 -2.15 -14.05
CA ILE A 147 -2.51 -1.65 -13.96
C ILE A 147 -1.67 -2.79 -13.42
N GLU A 148 -1.04 -3.52 -14.33
CA GLU A 148 -0.17 -4.64 -14.00
C GLU A 148 1.21 -4.13 -13.61
N LEU A 149 1.81 -4.78 -12.63
CA LEU A 149 3.15 -4.51 -12.14
C LEU A 149 3.97 -5.79 -12.13
N LYS A 150 5.23 -5.65 -12.48
CA LYS A 150 6.26 -6.65 -12.22
C LYS A 150 7.06 -6.26 -10.98
N ALA A 151 7.62 -7.26 -10.30
CA ALA A 151 8.56 -7.00 -9.21
C ALA A 151 9.66 -6.03 -9.66
N GLY A 152 9.86 -4.96 -8.89
CA GLY A 152 10.81 -3.90 -9.24
C GLY A 152 10.26 -2.76 -10.09
N ASP A 153 9.04 -2.84 -10.61
CA ASP A 153 8.44 -1.74 -11.36
C ASP A 153 8.22 -0.52 -10.45
N PRO A 154 8.53 0.69 -10.91
CA PRO A 154 8.33 1.91 -10.14
C PRO A 154 6.85 2.21 -9.95
N ILE A 155 6.44 2.47 -8.71
CA ILE A 155 5.07 2.80 -8.34
C ILE A 155 4.90 4.31 -8.21
N ALA A 156 5.53 4.89 -7.20
CA ALA A 156 5.43 6.31 -6.89
C ALA A 156 6.63 6.76 -6.08
N LYS A 157 6.87 8.08 -6.08
CA LYS A 157 7.91 8.68 -5.25
C LYS A 157 7.57 8.53 -3.77
N TYR A 158 8.60 8.46 -2.95
CA TYR A 158 8.44 8.52 -1.50
C TYR A 158 7.94 9.91 -1.09
N GLY A 159 6.83 9.95 -0.35
CA GLY A 159 6.17 11.21 0.04
C GLY A 159 6.92 12.06 1.07
N GLY A 160 8.01 11.59 1.61
CA GLY A 160 8.96 12.39 2.41
C GLY A 160 8.67 12.54 3.89
N THR A 161 7.64 11.90 4.43
CA THR A 161 7.35 11.91 5.88
C THR A 161 7.57 10.54 6.50
N SER A 162 6.58 9.71 6.57
CA SER A 162 6.65 8.29 6.89
C SER A 162 6.13 7.52 5.68
N PHE A 163 6.58 6.31 5.56
CA PHE A 163 6.08 5.38 4.57
C PHE A 163 5.45 4.22 5.32
N ASP A 164 4.15 4.10 5.19
CA ASP A 164 3.40 3.06 5.85
C ASP A 164 3.21 1.90 4.88
N TRP A 165 3.56 0.72 5.33
CA TRP A 165 3.44 -0.49 4.53
C TRP A 165 2.78 -1.60 5.32
N SER A 166 1.77 -2.21 4.73
CA SER A 166 1.13 -3.40 5.27
C SER A 166 1.07 -4.53 4.26
N VAL A 167 1.15 -5.75 4.78
CA VAL A 167 1.08 -7.00 4.03
C VAL A 167 -0.03 -7.83 4.63
N HIS A 168 -0.94 -8.30 3.80
CA HIS A 168 -2.10 -9.06 4.23
C HIS A 168 -2.20 -10.38 3.46
N ASP A 169 -2.41 -11.47 4.19
CA ASP A 169 -2.75 -12.77 3.63
C ASP A 169 -4.09 -13.24 4.22
N ALA A 170 -5.15 -13.16 3.42
CA ALA A 170 -6.49 -13.54 3.86
C ALA A 170 -6.64 -15.02 4.25
N ASP A 171 -5.66 -15.86 3.96
CA ASP A 171 -5.65 -17.27 4.37
C ASP A 171 -5.04 -17.47 5.75
N ILE A 172 -4.41 -16.43 6.32
CA ILE A 172 -3.75 -16.47 7.61
C ILE A 172 -4.46 -15.53 8.59
N ILE A 173 -4.68 -15.98 9.81
CA ILE A 173 -5.11 -15.12 10.92
C ILE A 173 -3.91 -14.96 11.85
N LEU A 174 -3.58 -13.71 12.17
CA LEU A 174 -2.48 -13.40 13.07
C LEU A 174 -2.74 -14.00 14.47
N PRO A 175 -1.76 -14.64 15.11
CA PRO A 175 -1.92 -15.18 16.43
C PRO A 175 -2.20 -14.10 17.48
N GLY A 176 -3.03 -14.40 18.46
CA GLY A 176 -3.37 -13.46 19.53
C GLY A 176 -4.64 -12.63 19.31
N PHE A 177 -5.19 -12.61 18.12
CA PHE A 177 -6.46 -11.96 17.83
C PHE A 177 -7.63 -12.93 18.05
N VAL A 178 -8.02 -13.11 19.30
CA VAL A 178 -8.96 -14.18 19.72
C VAL A 178 -10.42 -13.72 19.79
N VAL A 179 -10.67 -12.42 19.83
CA VAL A 179 -12.03 -11.86 19.92
C VAL A 179 -12.41 -11.25 18.58
N LYS A 180 -13.02 -12.10 17.73
CA LYS A 180 -13.35 -11.75 16.35
C LYS A 180 -14.25 -10.52 16.23
N GLU A 181 -15.16 -10.35 17.15
CA GLU A 181 -16.14 -9.25 17.17
C GLU A 181 -15.47 -7.87 17.22
N HIS A 182 -14.28 -7.80 17.77
CA HIS A 182 -13.51 -6.55 17.83
C HIS A 182 -12.97 -6.12 16.45
N TYR A 183 -12.97 -7.01 15.47
CA TYR A 183 -12.39 -6.79 14.14
C TYR A 183 -13.41 -6.92 13.00
N ASP A 184 -14.68 -7.13 13.32
CA ASP A 184 -15.74 -7.36 12.31
C ASP A 184 -15.91 -6.14 11.37
N GLY A 185 -15.60 -4.92 11.84
CA GLY A 185 -15.64 -3.71 11.04
C GLY A 185 -14.42 -3.50 10.13
N GLU A 186 -13.28 -4.11 10.49
CA GLU A 186 -12.01 -3.98 9.78
C GLU A 186 -11.25 -5.32 9.76
N PRO A 187 -11.84 -6.33 9.11
CA PRO A 187 -11.34 -7.72 9.19
C PRO A 187 -9.91 -7.90 8.64
N TRP A 188 -9.42 -6.99 7.79
CA TRP A 188 -8.04 -7.03 7.28
C TRP A 188 -7.00 -6.84 8.36
N LYS A 189 -7.32 -6.26 9.49
CA LYS A 189 -6.35 -5.98 10.57
C LYS A 189 -5.85 -7.24 11.29
N ILE A 190 -6.50 -8.37 11.08
CA ILE A 190 -6.11 -9.65 11.71
C ILE A 190 -5.50 -10.63 10.71
N HIS A 191 -5.28 -10.21 9.47
CA HIS A 191 -4.72 -11.05 8.41
C HIS A 191 -3.38 -10.56 7.91
#